data_b855d04714da48ec460d86f3dc1f06ae
#
_entry.id   b855d04714da48ec460d86f3dc1f06ae
#
_cell.length_a   1.000
_cell.length_b   1.000
_cell.length_c   1.000
_cell.angle_alpha   90.00
_cell.angle_beta   90.00
_cell.angle_gamma   90.00
#
_symmetry.space_group_name_H-M   'P 1'
#
loop_
_entity.id
_entity.type
_entity.pdbx_description
1 polymer ?
#
loop_
_entity_poly.entity_id
_entity_poly.type
_entity_poly.pdbx_seq_one_letter_code
_entity_poly.pdbx_strand_id
1 'polypeptide(L)'
;MENWKEYKKGVIPKGKYIAKVVCGDSHLLTVELKSDKTRIILEFGIGEAIRIFERKFVDLDLYENIEDLKKDNFSNVIYEVEGGKYLKEAILYSAGFLDEPYAKQYTIITEELYIDAIPVWDLKFIKMK
;
A
#
# COMPACT_ATOMS: atom_id res chain seq x y z
N MET A 1 -12.21 3.28 13.19
CA MET A 1 -12.62 2.31 12.15
C MET A 1 -11.81 2.55 10.90
N GLU A 2 -11.26 1.49 10.33
CA GLU A 2 -10.52 1.60 9.06
C GLU A 2 -11.49 1.69 7.90
N ASN A 3 -11.17 2.56 6.95
CA ASN A 3 -11.93 2.70 5.73
C ASN A 3 -10.97 2.59 4.54
N TRP A 4 -11.13 1.55 3.73
CA TRP A 4 -10.28 1.26 2.58
C TRP A 4 -10.93 1.79 1.31
N LYS A 5 -10.18 2.58 0.55
CA LYS A 5 -10.62 3.12 -0.73
C LYS A 5 -9.68 2.67 -1.81
N GLU A 6 -10.22 2.25 -2.94
CA GLU A 6 -9.41 1.97 -4.12
C GLU A 6 -8.71 3.25 -4.56
N TYR A 7 -7.38 3.20 -4.64
CA TYR A 7 -6.60 4.35 -5.06
C TYR A 7 -6.55 4.41 -6.59
N LYS A 8 -7.06 5.50 -7.18
CA LYS A 8 -7.13 5.70 -8.64
C LYS A 8 -7.63 4.44 -9.35
N LYS A 9 -8.87 4.09 -9.05
CA LYS A 9 -9.50 2.88 -9.58
C LYS A 9 -9.28 2.73 -11.08
N GLY A 10 -8.84 1.54 -11.49
CA GLY A 10 -8.67 1.20 -12.90
C GLY A 10 -7.35 1.62 -13.51
N VAL A 11 -6.49 2.36 -12.79
CA VAL A 11 -5.17 2.76 -13.31
C VAL A 11 -4.25 1.55 -13.45
N ILE A 12 -4.34 0.60 -12.52
CA ILE A 12 -3.57 -0.63 -12.60
C ILE A 12 -4.42 -1.68 -13.32
N PRO A 13 -3.98 -2.18 -14.48
CA PRO A 13 -4.73 -3.21 -15.20
C PRO A 13 -4.91 -4.46 -14.34
N LYS A 14 -6.04 -5.13 -14.52
CA LYS A 14 -6.29 -6.38 -13.80
C LYS A 14 -5.25 -7.44 -14.17
N GLY A 15 -4.81 -8.20 -13.19
CA GLY A 15 -3.83 -9.26 -13.41
C GLY A 15 -3.29 -9.77 -12.10
N LYS A 16 -2.45 -10.77 -12.21
CA LYS A 16 -1.76 -11.32 -11.04
C LYS A 16 -0.39 -10.66 -10.95
N TYR A 17 -0.17 -9.91 -9.90
CA TYR A 17 1.07 -9.16 -9.73
C TYR A 17 1.94 -9.78 -8.65
N ILE A 18 3.25 -9.72 -8.91
CA ILE A 18 4.25 -9.90 -7.87
C ILE A 18 4.90 -8.55 -7.60
N ALA A 19 5.37 -8.34 -6.39
CA ALA A 19 5.91 -7.05 -5.97
C ALA A 19 7.39 -7.16 -5.61
N LYS A 20 8.13 -6.11 -5.96
CA LYS A 20 9.49 -5.89 -5.48
C LYS A 20 9.53 -4.54 -4.80
N VAL A 21 9.96 -4.52 -3.54
CA VAL A 21 10.05 -3.30 -2.76
C VAL A 21 11.49 -2.84 -2.68
N VAL A 22 11.75 -1.58 -3.00
CA VAL A 22 13.06 -0.96 -2.87
C VAL A 22 12.95 0.19 -1.88
N CYS A 23 13.72 0.14 -0.82
CA CYS A 23 13.79 1.20 0.19
C CYS A 23 15.10 1.04 0.97
N GLY A 24 15.33 1.95 1.90
CA GLY A 24 16.51 1.91 2.76
C GLY A 24 17.41 3.13 2.56
N ASP A 25 18.61 3.06 3.13
CA ASP A 25 19.56 4.17 3.03
C ASP A 25 19.83 4.51 1.57
N SER A 26 19.77 5.79 1.25
CA SER A 26 20.04 6.30 -0.11
C SER A 26 19.03 5.84 -1.17
N HIS A 27 17.93 5.23 -0.78
CA HIS A 27 16.90 4.78 -1.73
C HIS A 27 15.54 5.38 -1.38
N LEU A 28 14.86 5.88 -2.39
CA LEU A 28 13.46 6.27 -2.26
C LEU A 28 12.59 5.02 -2.25
N LEU A 29 11.45 5.10 -1.58
CA LEU A 29 10.52 3.97 -1.53
C LEU A 29 9.82 3.81 -2.87
N THR A 30 10.05 2.67 -3.51
CA THR A 30 9.32 2.28 -4.72
C THR A 30 8.81 0.86 -4.58
N VAL A 31 7.65 0.62 -5.19
CA VAL A 31 7.09 -0.73 -5.29
C VAL A 31 6.92 -1.04 -6.77
N GLU A 32 7.64 -2.03 -7.24
CA GLU A 32 7.54 -2.48 -8.61
C GLU A 32 6.58 -3.67 -8.67
N LEU A 33 5.56 -3.52 -9.50
CA LEU A 33 4.54 -4.55 -9.71
C LEU A 33 4.74 -5.16 -11.09
N LYS A 34 4.79 -6.46 -11.16
CA LYS A 34 5.00 -7.17 -12.42
C LYS A 34 3.97 -8.28 -12.60
N SER A 35 3.34 -8.30 -13.77
CA SER A 35 2.50 -9.40 -14.23
C SER A 35 3.04 -9.91 -15.54
N ASP A 36 2.37 -10.88 -16.15
CA ASP A 36 2.79 -11.42 -17.45
C ASP A 36 2.83 -10.37 -18.56
N LYS A 37 1.97 -9.36 -18.45
CA LYS A 37 1.76 -8.37 -19.51
C LYS A 37 2.20 -6.97 -19.15
N THR A 38 2.37 -6.67 -17.86
CA THR A 38 2.49 -5.30 -17.42
C THR A 38 3.53 -5.16 -16.32
N ARG A 39 4.28 -4.07 -16.38
CA ARG A 39 5.21 -3.68 -15.32
C ARG A 39 4.86 -2.26 -14.89
N ILE A 40 4.66 -2.09 -13.58
CA ILE A 40 4.23 -0.83 -13.00
C ILE A 40 5.16 -0.46 -11.87
N ILE A 41 5.54 0.79 -11.78
CA ILE A 41 6.35 1.29 -10.67
C ILE A 41 5.53 2.33 -9.91
N LEU A 42 5.33 2.06 -8.62
CA LEU A 42 4.70 2.99 -7.70
C LEU A 42 5.81 3.77 -6.99
N GLU A 43 5.88 5.07 -7.22
CA GLU A 43 6.91 5.92 -6.61
C GLU A 43 6.32 6.71 -5.46
N PHE A 44 6.73 6.38 -4.25
CA PHE A 44 6.25 7.05 -3.03
C PHE A 44 7.19 8.18 -2.59
N GLY A 45 8.42 8.18 -3.08
CA GLY A 45 9.43 9.12 -2.60
C GLY A 45 10.02 8.64 -1.29
N ILE A 46 10.12 9.52 -0.29
CA ILE A 46 10.66 9.16 1.01
C ILE A 46 9.59 8.40 1.80
N GLY A 47 9.90 7.19 2.23
CA GLY A 47 9.01 6.40 3.06
C GLY A 47 9.30 6.64 4.54
N GLU A 48 8.31 7.09 5.29
CA GLU A 48 8.44 7.28 6.73
C GLU A 48 8.31 5.97 7.48
N ALA A 49 7.44 5.10 6.99
CA ALA A 49 7.25 3.77 7.57
C ALA A 49 6.78 2.80 6.51
N ILE A 50 7.20 1.56 6.63
CA ILE A 50 6.75 0.49 5.76
C ILE A 50 6.67 -0.80 6.55
N ARG A 51 5.66 -1.61 6.26
CA ARG A 51 5.46 -2.92 6.87
C ARG A 51 5.11 -3.90 5.77
N ILE A 52 5.84 -5.02 5.72
CA ILE A 52 5.66 -6.03 4.68
C ILE A 52 5.40 -7.38 5.35
N PHE A 53 4.32 -8.03 4.93
CA PHE A 53 4.00 -9.39 5.34
C PHE A 53 3.81 -10.27 4.11
N GLU A 54 4.05 -11.56 4.24
CA GLU A 54 3.50 -12.50 3.27
C GLU A 54 1.99 -12.45 3.38
N ARG A 55 1.29 -12.42 2.25
CA ARG A 55 -0.18 -12.27 2.24
C ARG A 55 -0.88 -13.33 3.08
N LYS A 56 -0.36 -14.55 3.08
CA LYS A 56 -0.95 -15.67 3.82
C LYS A 56 -0.92 -15.49 5.33
N PHE A 57 -0.06 -14.60 5.86
CA PHE A 57 0.01 -14.31 7.29
C PHE A 57 -0.93 -13.20 7.74
N VAL A 58 -1.61 -12.55 6.81
CA VAL A 58 -2.53 -11.46 7.14
C VAL A 58 -3.96 -12.00 7.08
N ASP A 59 -4.64 -11.98 8.22
CA ASP A 59 -6.05 -12.38 8.26
C ASP A 59 -6.91 -11.20 7.84
N LEU A 60 -7.27 -11.17 6.55
CA LEU A 60 -8.08 -10.09 5.99
C LEU A 60 -9.52 -10.10 6.51
N ASP A 61 -9.95 -11.17 7.17
CA ASP A 61 -11.28 -11.22 7.80
C ASP A 61 -11.34 -10.36 9.06
N LEU A 62 -10.21 -9.95 9.60
CA LEU A 62 -10.17 -9.03 10.73
C LEU A 62 -10.45 -7.58 10.34
N TYR A 63 -10.43 -7.25 9.06
CA TYR A 63 -10.69 -5.90 8.58
C TYR A 63 -12.15 -5.71 8.24
N GLU A 64 -12.69 -4.57 8.63
CA GLU A 64 -14.09 -4.22 8.36
C GLU A 64 -14.23 -3.53 7.00
N ASN A 65 -15.42 -3.65 6.43
CA ASN A 65 -15.80 -2.89 5.23
C ASN A 65 -14.97 -3.19 3.98
N ILE A 66 -14.45 -4.40 3.85
CA ILE A 66 -13.65 -4.79 2.69
C ILE A 66 -14.22 -5.99 1.93
N GLU A 67 -15.48 -6.36 2.20
CA GLU A 67 -16.11 -7.52 1.55
C GLU A 67 -16.12 -7.41 0.03
N ASP A 68 -16.44 -6.23 -0.49
CA ASP A 68 -16.45 -6.00 -1.94
C ASP A 68 -15.05 -6.12 -2.54
N LEU A 69 -14.04 -5.66 -1.80
CA LEU A 69 -12.64 -5.77 -2.24
C LEU A 69 -12.19 -7.23 -2.25
N LYS A 70 -12.63 -8.02 -1.27
CA LYS A 70 -12.34 -9.45 -1.23
C LYS A 70 -12.99 -10.18 -2.40
N LYS A 71 -14.26 -9.89 -2.71
CA LYS A 71 -14.97 -10.49 -3.83
C LYS A 71 -14.26 -10.20 -5.15
N ASP A 72 -13.68 -9.02 -5.27
CA ASP A 72 -12.93 -8.59 -6.43
C ASP A 72 -11.47 -9.08 -6.39
N ASN A 73 -11.11 -9.87 -5.38
CA ASN A 73 -9.77 -10.40 -5.14
C ASN A 73 -8.70 -9.29 -5.15
N PHE A 74 -9.04 -8.13 -4.59
CA PHE A 74 -8.15 -6.97 -4.50
C PHE A 74 -7.54 -6.58 -5.84
N SER A 75 -8.36 -6.58 -6.90
CA SER A 75 -7.87 -6.34 -8.27
C SER A 75 -7.31 -4.95 -8.48
N ASN A 76 -7.70 -3.96 -7.66
CA ASN A 76 -7.14 -2.62 -7.76
C ASN A 76 -5.69 -2.55 -7.27
N VAL A 77 -5.25 -3.53 -6.51
CA VAL A 77 -3.90 -3.71 -5.96
C VAL A 77 -3.53 -2.69 -4.90
N ILE A 78 -3.77 -1.40 -5.13
CA ILE A 78 -3.41 -0.34 -4.17
C ILE A 78 -4.64 0.36 -3.60
N TYR A 79 -4.63 0.57 -2.29
CA TYR A 79 -5.74 1.17 -1.53
C TYR A 79 -5.21 2.25 -0.60
N GLU A 80 -5.98 3.33 -0.45
CA GLU A 80 -5.74 4.33 0.58
C GLU A 80 -6.56 3.94 1.80
N VAL A 81 -5.93 3.85 2.97
CA VAL A 81 -6.60 3.42 4.19
C VAL A 81 -6.73 4.60 5.15
N GLU A 82 -7.97 4.98 5.41
CA GLU A 82 -8.27 6.02 6.40
C GLU A 82 -8.51 5.37 7.76
N GLY A 83 -7.96 5.97 8.82
CA GLY A 83 -8.12 5.47 10.18
C GLY A 83 -7.42 4.14 10.44
N GLY A 84 -6.37 3.86 9.70
CA GLY A 84 -5.65 2.60 9.79
C GLY A 84 -4.94 2.40 11.12
N LYS A 85 -4.98 1.18 11.64
CA LYS A 85 -4.28 0.82 12.87
C LYS A 85 -2.77 1.00 12.71
N TYR A 86 -2.22 0.63 11.57
CA TYR A 86 -0.80 0.78 11.31
C TYR A 86 -0.37 2.25 11.35
N LEU A 87 -1.17 3.13 10.73
CA LEU A 87 -0.88 4.56 10.77
C LEU A 87 -0.87 5.08 12.20
N LYS A 88 -1.84 4.68 13.02
CA LYS A 88 -1.90 5.10 14.42
C LYS A 88 -0.69 4.63 15.21
N GLU A 89 -0.26 3.38 15.00
CA GLU A 89 0.95 2.86 15.62
C GLU A 89 2.19 3.65 15.18
N ALA A 90 2.32 3.93 13.90
CA ALA A 90 3.44 4.66 13.35
C ALA A 90 3.51 6.09 13.92
N ILE A 91 2.38 6.74 14.09
CA ILE A 91 2.31 8.06 14.71
C ILE A 91 2.85 8.01 16.15
N LEU A 92 2.45 6.99 16.91
CA LEU A 92 2.94 6.80 18.28
C LEU A 92 4.46 6.57 18.30
N TYR A 93 4.97 5.70 17.45
CA TYR A 93 6.41 5.41 17.40
C TYR A 93 7.22 6.62 16.96
N SER A 94 6.65 7.50 16.16
CA SER A 94 7.36 8.67 15.64
C SER A 94 7.52 9.79 16.67
N ALA A 95 6.90 9.67 17.83
CA ALA A 95 6.91 10.70 18.89
C ALA A 95 6.49 12.08 18.35
N GLY A 96 5.48 12.09 17.49
CA GLY A 96 4.94 13.33 16.93
C GLY A 96 5.52 13.76 15.60
N PHE A 97 6.50 13.02 15.07
CA PHE A 97 7.07 13.32 13.75
C PHE A 97 6.03 13.13 12.62
N LEU A 98 5.27 12.05 12.69
CA LEU A 98 4.13 11.83 11.81
C LEU A 98 2.89 12.46 12.44
N ASP A 99 2.10 13.15 11.68
CA ASP A 99 0.96 13.89 12.18
C ASP A 99 -0.28 13.65 11.32
N GLU A 100 -1.37 13.16 11.96
CA GLU A 100 -2.68 13.23 11.34
C GLU A 100 -3.15 14.68 11.37
N PRO A 101 -3.82 15.19 10.33
CA PRO A 101 -4.36 14.44 9.19
C PRO A 101 -3.45 14.38 7.97
N TYR A 102 -2.21 14.78 8.07
CA TYR A 102 -1.31 14.89 6.92
C TYR A 102 -0.72 13.56 6.49
N ALA A 103 -0.49 12.63 7.44
CA ALA A 103 0.06 11.33 7.12
C ALA A 103 -1.01 10.45 6.48
N LYS A 104 -0.64 9.72 5.43
CA LYS A 104 -1.54 8.81 4.72
C LYS A 104 -0.95 7.42 4.69
N GLN A 105 -1.82 6.42 4.79
CA GLN A 105 -1.45 5.03 4.67
C GLN A 105 -1.96 4.47 3.35
N TYR A 106 -1.05 3.80 2.63
CA TYR A 106 -1.40 3.02 1.45
C TYR A 106 -1.17 1.55 1.73
N THR A 107 -2.08 0.71 1.27
CA THR A 107 -1.95 -0.74 1.39
C THR A 107 -1.93 -1.34 0.00
N ILE A 108 -0.93 -2.18 -0.26
CA ILE A 108 -0.74 -2.83 -1.55
C ILE A 108 -0.86 -4.33 -1.33
N ILE A 109 -1.75 -4.96 -2.08
CA ILE A 109 -1.99 -6.40 -1.96
C ILE A 109 -1.71 -7.05 -3.30
N THR A 110 -0.70 -7.93 -3.33
CA THR A 110 -0.35 -8.70 -4.52
C THR A 110 -0.60 -10.19 -4.26
N GLU A 111 -0.17 -11.05 -5.17
CA GLU A 111 -0.32 -12.49 -4.99
C GLU A 111 0.37 -13.00 -3.72
N GLU A 112 1.54 -12.45 -3.41
CA GLU A 112 2.37 -12.99 -2.34
C GLU A 112 2.57 -12.04 -1.16
N LEU A 113 2.40 -10.73 -1.36
CA LEU A 113 2.73 -9.73 -0.35
C LEU A 113 1.56 -8.86 0.04
N TYR A 114 1.58 -8.47 1.30
CA TYR A 114 0.72 -7.45 1.90
C TYR A 114 1.66 -6.34 2.41
N ILE A 115 1.51 -5.15 1.85
CA ILE A 115 2.44 -4.04 2.12
C ILE A 115 1.65 -2.84 2.62
N ASP A 116 2.01 -2.31 3.79
CA ASP A 116 1.52 -1.02 4.26
C ASP A 116 2.65 -0.01 4.16
N ALA A 117 2.37 1.13 3.55
CA ALA A 117 3.37 2.18 3.36
C ALA A 117 2.81 3.53 3.82
N ILE A 118 3.63 4.27 4.57
CA ILE A 118 3.32 5.63 5.00
C ILE A 118 4.43 6.52 4.46
N PRO A 119 4.22 7.15 3.28
CA PRO A 119 5.22 8.06 2.72
C PRO A 119 5.12 9.45 3.36
N VAL A 120 6.15 10.27 3.18
CA VAL A 120 6.14 11.67 3.63
C VAL A 120 5.02 12.45 2.96
N TRP A 121 4.82 12.20 1.69
CA TRP A 121 3.77 12.82 0.89
C TRP A 121 2.94 11.74 0.22
N ASP A 122 1.89 12.15 -0.48
CA ASP A 122 1.09 11.24 -1.27
C ASP A 122 1.95 10.48 -2.28
N LEU A 123 1.44 9.34 -2.73
CA LEU A 123 2.01 8.60 -3.85
C LEU A 123 2.22 9.56 -5.01
N LYS A 124 3.48 9.74 -5.43
CA LYS A 124 3.82 10.75 -6.41
C LYS A 124 3.28 10.43 -7.78
N PHE A 125 3.52 9.21 -8.23
CA PHE A 125 3.00 8.79 -9.53
C PHE A 125 3.14 7.30 -9.72
N ILE A 126 2.38 6.84 -10.71
CA ILE A 126 2.37 5.45 -11.16
C ILE A 126 2.92 5.47 -12.57
N LYS A 127 4.03 4.75 -12.79
CA LYS A 127 4.62 4.61 -14.13
C LYS A 127 4.34 3.23 -14.66
N MET A 128 3.92 3.16 -15.92
CA MET A 128 3.79 1.89 -16.64
C MET A 128 4.95 1.73 -17.60
N LYS A 129 5.48 0.52 -17.65
CA LYS A 129 6.56 0.20 -18.58
C LYS A 129 6.20 -0.99 -19.45
#